data_877f8168c8052dd878770475ae220f1d
#
_entry.id   877f8168c8052dd878770475ae220f1d
#
_cell.length_a   1.000
_cell.length_b   1.000
_cell.length_c   1.000
_cell.angle_alpha   90.00
_cell.angle_beta   90.00
_cell.angle_gamma   90.00
#
_symmetry.space_group_name_H-M   'P 1'
#
loop_
_entity.id
_entity.type
_entity.pdbx_description
1 polymer ?
#
loop_
_entity_poly.entity_id
_entity_poly.type
_entity_poly.pdbx_seq_one_letter_code
_entity_poly.pdbx_strand_id
1 'polypeptide(L)'
;LKPVLWRNPKEIPNNGIDDDKNGYVDDYFGWNFLGGKDGRNVKEDSYEAARLYHALKPKYGGTVDESKLSAIEKEEYRIFKKAQGDIEHGSTEAQSQVLFLRSLYNKSSIADSVLKEKFKPEYNGNDLVTFKPANSKDADAKSTMLALFRGFEMMDATNDFIIKEFSSYFKGQEKKAEASQIAPKDYRGEIVKDNYYDFNDRFYGNPDVMASTPFHGTHVSGIIAAARNNGIGVDGVANDVRIMSIRAVPDGDEHDKDIALAIRYAVDNGAKIINMSFGKSFSPQKKWVDDAVRYAQSKGVLLVHAAGNDGKNVDSTENFPNPNIADTKTKATNFITVGASGDPKTGGLAADFSNYGKKEVDVFAPGVKIYSTIPGGNTYGFAQGTSMASPVVAGLAAFILSYYPELSAEQVKYCIEKGAQNPNTQVVKPGSTTKEDFANFSRTGGLLNAYESIKIAATLKGERKVLSNPAPQPKPKVNKSKKG
;
A
#
# COMPACT_ATOMS: atom_id res chain seq x y z
N LEU A 1 -15.24 8.24 -3.74
CA LEU A 1 -15.26 6.99 -2.95
C LEU A 1 -16.47 6.82 -2.04
N LYS A 2 -17.08 7.88 -1.47
CA LYS A 2 -18.19 7.76 -0.51
C LYS A 2 -19.28 6.72 -0.88
N PRO A 3 -19.77 6.62 -2.14
CA PRO A 3 -20.81 5.66 -2.49
C PRO A 3 -20.40 4.20 -2.41
N VAL A 4 -19.07 3.93 -2.48
CA VAL A 4 -18.51 2.58 -2.51
C VAL A 4 -17.85 2.16 -1.20
N LEU A 5 -17.87 3.01 -0.17
CA LEU A 5 -17.39 2.61 1.15
C LEU A 5 -18.27 1.50 1.74
N TRP A 6 -17.61 0.50 2.29
CA TRP A 6 -18.25 -0.49 3.13
C TRP A 6 -18.78 0.19 4.41
N ARG A 7 -19.86 -0.31 4.91
CA ARG A 7 -20.47 0.14 6.17
C ARG A 7 -20.79 -1.10 6.98
N ASN A 8 -20.34 -1.14 8.21
CA ASN A 8 -20.73 -2.20 9.11
C ASN A 8 -22.25 -2.09 9.33
N PRO A 9 -23.06 -3.08 8.88
CA PRO A 9 -24.51 -2.96 8.95
C PRO A 9 -25.06 -3.12 10.38
N LYS A 10 -24.20 -3.52 11.32
CA LYS A 10 -24.57 -3.75 12.71
C LYS A 10 -24.15 -2.60 13.62
N GLU A 11 -23.36 -1.65 13.13
CA GLU A 11 -22.88 -0.49 13.88
C GLU A 11 -23.75 0.75 13.64
N ILE A 12 -24.04 1.47 14.72
CA ILE A 12 -24.66 2.80 14.70
C ILE A 12 -23.52 3.83 14.83
N PRO A 13 -23.19 4.58 13.77
CA PRO A 13 -21.98 5.39 13.76
C PRO A 13 -21.98 6.48 14.84
N ASN A 14 -20.84 6.67 15.49
CA ASN A 14 -20.56 7.73 16.47
C ASN A 14 -21.46 7.70 17.73
N ASN A 15 -21.89 6.53 18.17
CA ASN A 15 -22.64 6.39 19.41
C ASN A 15 -21.76 6.01 20.62
N GLY A 16 -20.47 5.68 20.37
CA GLY A 16 -19.51 5.27 21.40
C GLY A 16 -19.73 3.86 21.94
N ILE A 17 -20.49 3.02 21.24
CA ILE A 17 -20.86 1.67 21.63
C ILE A 17 -20.37 0.70 20.54
N ASP A 18 -19.87 -0.45 20.95
CA ASP A 18 -19.64 -1.60 20.10
C ASP A 18 -20.96 -2.38 19.98
N ASP A 19 -21.79 -2.00 18.97
CA ASP A 19 -23.14 -2.52 18.83
C ASP A 19 -23.17 -3.99 18.43
N ASP A 20 -22.19 -4.45 17.65
CA ASP A 20 -22.12 -5.86 17.22
C ASP A 20 -21.24 -6.74 18.12
N LYS A 21 -20.64 -6.15 19.15
CA LYS A 21 -19.82 -6.82 20.16
C LYS A 21 -18.62 -7.59 19.59
N ASN A 22 -18.01 -7.01 18.54
CA ASN A 22 -16.84 -7.55 17.89
C ASN A 22 -15.52 -7.12 18.54
N GLY A 23 -15.57 -6.19 19.50
CA GLY A 23 -14.43 -5.62 20.22
C GLY A 23 -13.95 -4.27 19.66
N TYR A 24 -14.60 -3.71 18.64
CA TYR A 24 -14.21 -2.48 17.94
C TYR A 24 -15.36 -1.47 17.95
N VAL A 25 -15.24 -0.44 18.78
CA VAL A 25 -16.26 0.58 18.99
C VAL A 25 -16.40 1.50 17.76
N ASP A 26 -17.60 1.69 17.24
CA ASP A 26 -17.90 2.57 16.09
C ASP A 26 -17.13 2.20 14.80
N ASP A 27 -16.84 0.94 14.55
CA ASP A 27 -16.06 0.47 13.37
C ASP A 27 -16.86 0.51 12.05
N TYR A 28 -17.62 1.59 11.86
CA TYR A 28 -18.62 1.73 10.80
C TYR A 28 -18.07 1.66 9.38
N PHE A 29 -16.85 2.19 9.13
CA PHE A 29 -16.17 2.14 7.81
C PHE A 29 -14.99 1.19 7.74
N GLY A 30 -14.65 0.56 8.85
CA GLY A 30 -13.46 -0.24 9.06
C GLY A 30 -12.74 0.18 10.34
N TRP A 31 -11.43 -0.10 10.44
CA TRP A 31 -10.69 0.11 11.68
C TRP A 31 -9.29 0.67 11.47
N ASN A 32 -8.81 1.43 12.44
CA ASN A 32 -7.47 2.00 12.48
C ASN A 32 -6.66 1.36 13.63
N PHE A 33 -5.81 0.39 13.30
CA PHE A 33 -4.91 -0.28 14.26
C PHE A 33 -3.75 0.62 14.75
N LEU A 34 -3.55 1.77 14.13
CA LEU A 34 -2.55 2.77 14.51
C LEU A 34 -3.16 3.94 15.32
N GLY A 35 -4.36 3.75 15.82
CA GLY A 35 -5.06 4.71 16.66
C GLY A 35 -4.86 4.43 18.16
N GLY A 36 -4.85 5.48 18.95
CA GLY A 36 -4.98 5.42 20.41
C GLY A 36 -6.44 5.58 20.84
N LYS A 37 -6.79 5.00 21.99
CA LYS A 37 -8.10 5.20 22.63
C LYS A 37 -8.37 6.65 23.03
N ASP A 38 -7.31 7.47 23.08
CA ASP A 38 -7.36 8.91 23.36
C ASP A 38 -7.60 9.76 22.10
N GLY A 39 -7.84 9.13 20.95
CA GLY A 39 -8.10 9.80 19.66
C GLY A 39 -6.84 10.22 18.89
N ARG A 40 -5.65 10.07 19.49
CA ARG A 40 -4.40 10.27 18.75
C ARG A 40 -4.16 9.16 17.74
N ASN A 41 -3.38 9.46 16.70
CA ASN A 41 -3.08 8.50 15.65
C ASN A 41 -1.58 8.51 15.32
N VAL A 42 -0.99 7.34 15.16
CA VAL A 42 0.38 7.19 14.66
C VAL A 42 0.40 7.71 13.23
N LYS A 43 1.24 8.69 12.97
CA LYS A 43 1.46 9.21 11.62
C LYS A 43 2.67 8.53 10.98
N GLU A 44 3.78 8.62 11.66
CA GLU A 44 5.10 8.17 11.20
C GLU A 44 5.62 7.09 12.13
N ASP A 45 6.45 6.20 11.58
CA ASP A 45 7.17 5.20 12.36
C ASP A 45 8.56 4.99 11.75
N SER A 46 9.35 4.16 12.41
CA SER A 46 10.66 3.75 11.94
C SER A 46 10.59 2.58 10.97
N TYR A 47 11.69 2.33 10.25
CA TYR A 47 11.85 1.14 9.44
C TYR A 47 12.20 -0.07 10.31
N GLU A 48 11.71 -1.25 9.97
CA GLU A 48 11.93 -2.50 10.72
C GLU A 48 13.43 -2.83 10.85
N ALA A 49 14.20 -2.58 9.78
CA ALA A 49 15.65 -2.74 9.83
C ALA A 49 16.30 -1.92 10.96
N ALA A 50 15.84 -0.68 11.18
CA ALA A 50 16.35 0.17 12.25
C ALA A 50 15.95 -0.35 13.63
N ARG A 51 14.70 -0.79 13.80
CA ARG A 51 14.21 -1.39 15.05
C ARG A 51 15.05 -2.61 15.43
N LEU A 52 15.25 -3.53 14.48
CA LEU A 52 16.03 -4.76 14.67
C LEU A 52 17.52 -4.49 14.92
N TYR A 53 18.12 -3.60 14.12
CA TYR A 53 19.53 -3.24 14.28
C TYR A 53 19.82 -2.72 15.68
N HIS A 54 19.06 -1.72 16.15
CA HIS A 54 19.29 -1.12 17.46
C HIS A 54 18.92 -2.06 18.62
N ALA A 55 17.90 -2.90 18.46
CA ALA A 55 17.54 -3.90 19.47
C ALA A 55 18.61 -4.99 19.63
N LEU A 56 19.24 -5.41 18.52
CA LEU A 56 20.23 -6.51 18.52
C LEU A 56 21.68 -6.02 18.65
N LYS A 57 21.97 -4.75 18.40
CA LYS A 57 23.30 -4.16 18.48
C LYS A 57 24.00 -4.36 19.84
N PRO A 58 23.34 -4.26 21.01
CA PRO A 58 23.97 -4.53 22.30
C PRO A 58 24.51 -5.97 22.40
N LYS A 59 23.85 -6.94 21.75
CA LYS A 59 24.23 -8.36 21.77
C LYS A 59 25.26 -8.69 20.69
N TYR A 60 25.15 -8.11 19.50
CA TYR A 60 25.90 -8.55 18.31
C TYR A 60 26.78 -7.46 17.66
N GLY A 61 26.80 -6.25 18.19
CA GLY A 61 27.55 -5.14 17.60
C GLY A 61 29.07 -5.20 17.75
N GLY A 62 29.59 -6.14 18.57
CA GLY A 62 31.02 -6.41 18.75
C GLY A 62 31.50 -7.59 17.91
N THR A 63 32.69 -8.11 18.29
CA THR A 63 33.22 -9.35 17.69
C THR A 63 32.42 -10.54 18.19
N VAL A 64 31.80 -11.28 17.28
CA VAL A 64 30.96 -12.45 17.56
C VAL A 64 31.67 -13.72 17.09
N ASP A 65 31.81 -14.70 17.98
CA ASP A 65 32.26 -16.05 17.65
C ASP A 65 31.07 -16.93 17.27
N GLU A 66 30.78 -17.02 15.98
CA GLU A 66 29.61 -17.74 15.45
C GLU A 66 29.60 -19.24 15.83
N SER A 67 30.78 -19.82 16.11
CA SER A 67 30.86 -21.22 16.49
C SER A 67 30.21 -21.53 17.84
N LYS A 68 30.09 -20.52 18.69
CA LYS A 68 29.51 -20.63 20.06
C LYS A 68 28.02 -20.32 20.10
N LEU A 69 27.44 -19.81 19.01
CA LEU A 69 26.04 -19.47 18.96
C LEU A 69 25.15 -20.73 18.85
N SER A 70 24.06 -20.75 19.62
CA SER A 70 22.96 -21.69 19.41
C SER A 70 22.27 -21.47 18.06
N ALA A 71 21.42 -22.40 17.62
CA ALA A 71 20.68 -22.26 16.37
C ALA A 71 19.80 -20.99 16.33
N ILE A 72 19.18 -20.65 17.47
CA ILE A 72 18.35 -19.43 17.59
C ILE A 72 19.24 -18.18 17.48
N GLU A 73 20.36 -18.16 18.18
CA GLU A 73 21.28 -17.01 18.15
C GLU A 73 21.97 -16.83 16.80
N LYS A 74 22.22 -17.90 16.05
CA LYS A 74 22.69 -17.81 14.65
C LYS A 74 21.68 -17.13 13.75
N GLU A 75 20.38 -17.42 13.94
CA GLU A 75 19.32 -16.76 13.18
C GLU A 75 19.16 -15.30 13.59
N GLU A 76 19.20 -14.99 14.89
CA GLU A 76 19.20 -13.58 15.35
C GLU A 76 20.42 -12.81 14.81
N TYR A 77 21.59 -13.43 14.80
CA TYR A 77 22.82 -12.82 14.26
C TYR A 77 22.71 -12.60 12.75
N ARG A 78 22.14 -13.55 12.02
CA ARG A 78 21.86 -13.40 10.59
C ARG A 78 20.94 -12.21 10.32
N ILE A 79 19.86 -12.08 11.10
CA ILE A 79 18.92 -10.95 11.04
C ILE A 79 19.63 -9.63 11.36
N PHE A 80 20.46 -9.61 12.41
CA PHE A 80 21.26 -8.43 12.77
C PHE A 80 22.18 -8.00 11.63
N LYS A 81 22.92 -8.93 11.05
CA LYS A 81 23.85 -8.65 9.93
C LYS A 81 23.12 -8.11 8.71
N LYS A 82 21.97 -8.69 8.36
CA LYS A 82 21.13 -8.20 7.27
C LYS A 82 20.63 -6.78 7.57
N ALA A 83 20.10 -6.54 8.79
CA ALA A 83 19.62 -5.23 9.20
C ALA A 83 20.74 -4.18 9.23
N GLN A 84 21.94 -4.56 9.70
CA GLN A 84 23.14 -3.72 9.67
C GLN A 84 23.48 -3.30 8.24
N GLY A 85 23.52 -4.24 7.31
CA GLY A 85 23.82 -3.96 5.91
C GLY A 85 22.78 -3.02 5.25
N ASP A 86 21.51 -3.28 5.46
CA ASP A 86 20.41 -2.45 4.92
C ASP A 86 20.48 -1.02 5.46
N ILE A 87 20.77 -0.86 6.77
CA ILE A 87 20.86 0.47 7.40
C ILE A 87 22.11 1.22 6.93
N GLU A 88 23.26 0.57 6.89
CA GLU A 88 24.51 1.22 6.49
C GLU A 88 24.44 1.70 5.04
N HIS A 89 23.87 0.87 4.15
CA HIS A 89 23.66 1.24 2.75
C HIS A 89 22.61 2.35 2.62
N GLY A 90 21.42 2.14 3.18
CA GLY A 90 20.31 3.11 3.08
C GLY A 90 20.62 4.46 3.75
N SER A 91 21.38 4.45 4.85
CA SER A 91 21.83 5.66 5.53
C SER A 91 22.82 6.46 4.66
N THR A 92 23.76 5.81 4.02
CA THR A 92 24.74 6.45 3.13
C THR A 92 24.08 7.08 1.92
N GLU A 93 23.13 6.37 1.29
CA GLU A 93 22.37 6.87 0.15
C GLU A 93 21.50 8.08 0.56
N ALA A 94 20.74 7.95 1.65
CA ALA A 94 19.89 9.03 2.14
C ALA A 94 20.69 10.27 2.55
N GLN A 95 21.84 10.13 3.19
CA GLN A 95 22.73 11.24 3.56
C GLN A 95 23.15 12.07 2.34
N SER A 96 23.42 11.43 1.21
CA SER A 96 23.78 12.12 -0.03
C SER A 96 22.65 13.01 -0.57
N GLN A 97 21.40 12.67 -0.29
CA GLN A 97 20.20 13.33 -0.82
C GLN A 97 19.60 14.35 0.15
N VAL A 98 19.75 14.16 1.46
CA VAL A 98 19.08 14.98 2.50
C VAL A 98 19.37 16.47 2.38
N LEU A 99 20.61 16.85 2.12
CA LEU A 99 20.97 18.29 1.99
C LEU A 99 20.27 18.94 0.80
N PHE A 100 20.20 18.27 -0.33
CA PHE A 100 19.49 18.73 -1.51
C PHE A 100 17.98 18.85 -1.24
N LEU A 101 17.38 17.80 -0.69
CA LEU A 101 15.94 17.76 -0.36
C LEU A 101 15.57 18.84 0.67
N ARG A 102 16.40 19.06 1.68
CA ARG A 102 16.21 20.16 2.66
C ARG A 102 16.20 21.53 1.98
N SER A 103 17.16 21.77 1.09
CA SER A 103 17.20 23.02 0.33
C SER A 103 15.96 23.20 -0.55
N LEU A 104 15.54 22.14 -1.24
CA LEU A 104 14.35 22.16 -2.09
C LEU A 104 13.07 22.38 -1.27
N TYR A 105 12.93 21.70 -0.13
CA TYR A 105 11.79 21.87 0.78
C TYR A 105 11.67 23.31 1.29
N ASN A 106 12.79 23.90 1.74
CA ASN A 106 12.81 25.28 2.21
C ASN A 106 12.43 26.26 1.10
N LYS A 107 12.98 26.09 -0.11
CA LYS A 107 12.62 26.90 -1.27
C LYS A 107 11.14 26.78 -1.61
N SER A 108 10.59 25.58 -1.60
CA SER A 108 9.17 25.35 -1.90
C SER A 108 8.25 25.97 -0.85
N SER A 109 8.61 25.88 0.44
CA SER A 109 7.85 26.50 1.52
C SER A 109 7.83 28.04 1.44
N ILE A 110 8.96 28.64 1.07
CA ILE A 110 9.06 30.09 0.83
C ILE A 110 8.23 30.49 -0.40
N ALA A 111 8.34 29.71 -1.48
CA ALA A 111 7.59 29.94 -2.73
C ALA A 111 6.08 29.87 -2.50
N ASP A 112 5.60 28.86 -1.74
CA ASP A 112 4.20 28.73 -1.36
C ASP A 112 3.71 29.95 -0.56
N SER A 113 4.50 30.42 0.41
CA SER A 113 4.17 31.61 1.20
C SER A 113 4.04 32.87 0.32
N VAL A 114 4.92 33.06 -0.66
CA VAL A 114 4.85 34.16 -1.63
C VAL A 114 3.57 34.05 -2.47
N LEU A 115 3.26 32.87 -2.98
CA LEU A 115 2.10 32.66 -3.84
C LEU A 115 0.77 32.77 -3.07
N LYS A 116 0.72 32.37 -1.80
CA LYS A 116 -0.44 32.59 -0.92
C LYS A 116 -0.76 34.07 -0.76
N GLU A 117 0.27 34.91 -0.68
CA GLU A 117 0.11 36.38 -0.58
C GLU A 117 -0.23 37.05 -1.92
N LYS A 118 0.46 36.65 -3.01
CA LYS A 118 0.43 37.39 -4.31
C LYS A 118 -0.57 36.82 -5.31
N PHE A 119 -1.04 35.61 -5.12
CA PHE A 119 -1.97 34.96 -6.03
C PHE A 119 -3.29 34.61 -5.32
N LYS A 120 -3.30 33.51 -4.54
CA LYS A 120 -4.46 33.10 -3.70
C LYS A 120 -4.03 32.13 -2.60
N PRO A 121 -4.74 32.09 -1.45
CA PRO A 121 -4.36 31.26 -0.31
C PRO A 121 -4.33 29.76 -0.64
N GLU A 122 -5.31 29.29 -1.43
CA GLU A 122 -5.36 27.90 -1.91
C GLU A 122 -5.31 27.90 -3.44
N TYR A 123 -4.39 27.13 -3.99
CA TYR A 123 -4.18 26.97 -5.42
C TYR A 123 -3.67 25.57 -5.74
N ASN A 124 -3.77 25.18 -7.01
CA ASN A 124 -3.17 23.96 -7.53
C ASN A 124 -2.20 24.25 -8.69
N GLY A 125 -1.57 23.20 -9.23
CA GLY A 125 -0.62 23.36 -10.33
C GLY A 125 -1.27 23.94 -11.59
N ASN A 126 -2.51 23.59 -11.91
CA ASN A 126 -3.24 24.11 -13.07
C ASN A 126 -3.57 25.59 -12.93
N ASP A 127 -3.94 26.03 -11.72
CA ASP A 127 -4.12 27.45 -11.41
C ASP A 127 -2.82 28.24 -11.64
N LEU A 128 -1.69 27.70 -11.17
CA LEU A 128 -0.39 28.35 -11.33
C LEU A 128 0.05 28.53 -12.80
N VAL A 129 -0.35 27.63 -13.69
CA VAL A 129 -0.06 27.81 -15.13
C VAL A 129 -0.59 29.16 -15.61
N THR A 130 -1.78 29.56 -15.16
CA THR A 130 -2.45 30.81 -15.58
C THR A 130 -1.95 32.06 -14.85
N PHE A 131 -1.31 31.92 -13.68
CA PHE A 131 -0.79 33.04 -12.89
C PHE A 131 0.27 33.85 -13.66
N LYS A 132 0.13 35.18 -13.70
CA LYS A 132 1.08 36.10 -14.33
C LYS A 132 1.92 36.79 -13.25
N PRO A 133 3.21 36.44 -13.10
CA PRO A 133 4.08 37.06 -12.12
C PRO A 133 4.27 38.55 -12.40
N ALA A 134 4.31 39.37 -11.34
CA ALA A 134 4.54 40.80 -11.46
C ALA A 134 6.04 41.18 -11.44
N ASN A 135 6.90 40.32 -10.94
CA ASN A 135 8.33 40.51 -10.78
C ASN A 135 9.09 39.19 -10.78
N SER A 136 10.43 39.23 -10.71
CA SER A 136 11.27 38.01 -10.71
C SER A 136 11.01 37.12 -9.50
N LYS A 137 10.77 37.67 -8.31
CA LYS A 137 10.48 36.86 -7.11
C LYS A 137 9.21 36.06 -7.26
N ASP A 138 8.14 36.64 -7.82
CA ASP A 138 6.88 35.94 -8.09
C ASP A 138 7.07 34.88 -9.19
N ALA A 139 7.92 35.18 -10.19
CA ALA A 139 8.24 34.21 -11.25
C ALA A 139 9.03 33.01 -10.72
N ASP A 140 10.00 33.23 -9.84
CA ASP A 140 10.76 32.18 -9.18
C ASP A 140 9.88 31.32 -8.28
N ALA A 141 8.96 31.93 -7.51
CA ALA A 141 8.01 31.23 -6.68
C ALA A 141 7.07 30.35 -7.53
N LYS A 142 6.52 30.91 -8.64
CA LYS A 142 5.72 30.15 -9.61
C LYS A 142 6.48 28.95 -10.16
N SER A 143 7.71 29.16 -10.62
CA SER A 143 8.51 28.10 -11.24
C SER A 143 8.86 26.99 -10.25
N THR A 144 9.20 27.36 -9.02
CA THR A 144 9.52 26.40 -7.93
C THR A 144 8.31 25.51 -7.62
N MET A 145 7.13 26.10 -7.41
CA MET A 145 5.95 25.32 -7.09
C MET A 145 5.44 24.50 -8.28
N LEU A 146 5.52 25.03 -9.51
CA LEU A 146 5.19 24.24 -10.71
C LEU A 146 6.13 23.04 -10.89
N ALA A 147 7.43 23.21 -10.60
CA ALA A 147 8.37 22.09 -10.63
C ALA A 147 8.00 21.03 -9.60
N LEU A 148 7.57 21.43 -8.41
CA LEU A 148 7.11 20.52 -7.36
C LEU A 148 5.85 19.77 -7.78
N PHE A 149 4.78 20.46 -8.23
CA PHE A 149 3.56 19.83 -8.73
C PHE A 149 3.81 18.83 -9.87
N ARG A 150 4.70 19.18 -10.81
CA ARG A 150 5.08 18.31 -11.93
C ARG A 150 5.94 17.14 -11.49
N GLY A 151 6.86 17.35 -10.55
CA GLY A 151 7.73 16.31 -10.01
C GLY A 151 6.94 15.23 -9.27
N PHE A 152 5.88 15.61 -8.55
CA PHE A 152 4.95 14.68 -7.93
C PHE A 152 3.84 14.19 -8.87
N GLU A 153 3.75 14.72 -10.09
CA GLU A 153 2.67 14.43 -11.05
C GLU A 153 1.25 14.69 -10.50
N MET A 154 1.10 15.74 -9.66
CA MET A 154 -0.12 16.06 -8.90
C MET A 154 -0.64 17.48 -9.19
N MET A 155 -0.85 17.79 -10.47
CA MET A 155 -1.28 19.15 -10.90
C MET A 155 -2.64 19.58 -10.34
N ASP A 156 -3.52 18.65 -9.97
CA ASP A 156 -4.86 18.93 -9.42
C ASP A 156 -4.87 19.03 -7.88
N ALA A 157 -3.79 18.63 -7.20
CA ALA A 157 -3.68 18.71 -5.75
C ALA A 157 -3.54 20.16 -5.28
N THR A 158 -3.97 20.44 -4.04
CA THR A 158 -3.76 21.78 -3.45
C THR A 158 -2.31 22.00 -3.05
N ASN A 159 -1.91 23.26 -2.96
CA ASN A 159 -0.57 23.65 -2.49
C ASN A 159 -0.27 23.12 -1.09
N ASP A 160 -1.22 23.18 -0.16
CA ASP A 160 -1.05 22.62 1.19
C ASP A 160 -0.83 21.11 1.17
N PHE A 161 -1.55 20.41 0.29
CA PHE A 161 -1.39 18.97 0.13
C PHE A 161 0.01 18.63 -0.40
N ILE A 162 0.46 19.26 -1.49
CA ILE A 162 1.75 18.93 -2.11
C ILE A 162 2.95 19.28 -1.18
N ILE A 163 2.88 20.37 -0.42
CA ILE A 163 3.90 20.72 0.57
C ILE A 163 3.93 19.70 1.71
N LYS A 164 2.76 19.22 2.16
CA LYS A 164 2.66 18.20 3.19
C LYS A 164 3.26 16.85 2.73
N GLU A 165 2.95 16.42 1.51
CA GLU A 165 3.51 15.19 0.93
C GLU A 165 5.03 15.28 0.78
N PHE A 166 5.53 16.44 0.29
CA PHE A 166 6.96 16.67 0.20
C PHE A 166 7.64 16.68 1.59
N SER A 167 7.01 17.30 2.59
CA SER A 167 7.51 17.26 3.97
C SER A 167 7.60 15.83 4.51
N SER A 168 6.60 15.00 4.26
CA SER A 168 6.60 13.60 4.69
C SER A 168 7.72 12.81 4.01
N TYR A 169 7.89 12.96 2.69
CA TYR A 169 8.98 12.34 1.94
C TYR A 169 10.36 12.75 2.47
N PHE A 170 10.58 14.06 2.64
CA PHE A 170 11.84 14.61 3.14
C PHE A 170 12.19 14.08 4.55
N LYS A 171 11.23 14.10 5.48
CA LYS A 171 11.40 13.54 6.82
C LYS A 171 11.71 12.05 6.81
N GLY A 172 11.10 11.29 5.89
CA GLY A 172 11.42 9.88 5.70
C GLY A 172 12.90 9.67 5.32
N GLN A 173 13.43 10.51 4.42
CA GLN A 173 14.85 10.45 4.04
C GLN A 173 15.78 10.91 5.18
N GLU A 174 15.40 11.92 5.98
CA GLU A 174 16.16 12.29 7.19
C GLU A 174 16.26 11.11 8.17
N LYS A 175 15.15 10.43 8.47
CA LYS A 175 15.14 9.24 9.33
C LYS A 175 16.04 8.11 8.80
N LYS A 176 16.02 7.86 7.48
CA LYS A 176 16.93 6.88 6.86
C LYS A 176 18.40 7.27 7.03
N ALA A 177 18.72 8.55 6.80
CA ALA A 177 20.07 9.08 6.94
C ALA A 177 20.64 8.92 8.37
N GLU A 178 19.79 9.05 9.38
CA GLU A 178 20.16 8.98 10.79
C GLU A 178 20.05 7.55 11.38
N ALA A 179 19.44 6.62 10.67
CA ALA A 179 19.06 5.30 11.17
C ALA A 179 20.23 4.47 11.74
N SER A 180 21.46 4.67 11.25
CA SER A 180 22.66 3.98 11.76
C SER A 180 23.15 4.51 13.12
N GLN A 181 22.81 5.76 13.45
CA GLN A 181 23.33 6.48 14.61
C GLN A 181 22.29 6.64 15.72
N ILE A 182 21.04 6.89 15.36
CA ILE A 182 19.96 7.20 16.29
C ILE A 182 19.01 6.02 16.38
N ALA A 183 18.81 5.51 17.60
CA ALA A 183 17.82 4.48 17.87
C ALA A 183 16.40 5.02 17.56
N PRO A 184 15.55 4.23 16.89
CA PRO A 184 14.22 4.67 16.55
C PRO A 184 13.37 4.88 17.81
N LYS A 185 12.53 5.92 17.74
CA LYS A 185 11.54 6.18 18.78
C LYS A 185 10.38 5.20 18.62
N ASP A 186 9.81 4.74 19.73
CA ASP A 186 8.60 3.91 19.72
C ASP A 186 7.34 4.78 19.53
N TYR A 187 7.14 5.25 18.29
CA TYR A 187 5.98 6.07 17.95
C TYR A 187 4.66 5.35 18.17
N ARG A 188 4.63 4.04 17.86
CA ARG A 188 3.45 3.21 17.98
C ARG A 188 3.09 2.98 19.45
N GLY A 189 4.02 2.54 20.26
CA GLY A 189 3.77 2.22 21.68
C GLY A 189 3.30 3.42 22.48
N GLU A 190 3.79 4.64 22.17
CA GLU A 190 3.36 5.88 22.84
C GLU A 190 1.89 6.24 22.59
N ILE A 191 1.32 5.83 21.45
CA ILE A 191 -0.03 6.19 21.02
C ILE A 191 -1.01 5.04 21.22
N VAL A 192 -0.68 3.86 20.69
CA VAL A 192 -1.57 2.69 20.72
C VAL A 192 -1.70 2.12 22.12
N LYS A 193 -0.60 2.01 22.85
CA LYS A 193 -0.51 1.60 24.27
C LYS A 193 -1.05 0.19 24.54
N ASP A 194 -0.97 -0.71 23.58
CA ASP A 194 -1.21 -2.13 23.77
C ASP A 194 0.06 -2.84 24.27
N ASN A 195 -0.10 -4.05 24.78
CA ASN A 195 1.04 -4.94 24.98
C ASN A 195 1.40 -5.59 23.63
N TYR A 196 2.38 -5.00 22.91
CA TYR A 196 2.75 -5.44 21.56
C TYR A 196 3.09 -6.92 21.50
N TYR A 197 3.78 -7.48 22.49
CA TYR A 197 4.22 -8.88 22.48
C TYR A 197 3.16 -9.88 22.96
N ASP A 198 2.01 -9.40 23.43
CA ASP A 198 0.84 -10.25 23.68
C ASP A 198 -0.17 -10.16 22.52
N PHE A 199 -0.25 -11.20 21.72
CA PHE A 199 -1.19 -11.24 20.59
C PHE A 199 -2.67 -11.27 21.02
N ASN A 200 -2.95 -11.63 22.29
CA ASN A 200 -4.30 -11.62 22.84
C ASN A 200 -4.78 -10.23 23.23
N ASP A 201 -3.86 -9.29 23.49
CA ASP A 201 -4.18 -7.87 23.65
C ASP A 201 -4.39 -7.24 22.27
N ARG A 202 -5.56 -7.49 21.67
CA ARG A 202 -5.87 -7.23 20.25
C ARG A 202 -6.94 -6.19 20.01
N PHE A 203 -7.67 -5.75 21.05
CA PHE A 203 -8.75 -4.77 20.93
C PHE A 203 -8.25 -3.36 21.25
N TYR A 204 -7.40 -2.85 20.37
CA TYR A 204 -6.84 -1.50 20.41
C TYR A 204 -7.13 -0.77 19.09
N GLY A 205 -6.77 0.50 19.03
CA GLY A 205 -7.05 1.32 17.86
C GLY A 205 -8.23 2.27 18.07
N ASN A 206 -8.72 2.82 16.97
CA ASN A 206 -9.89 3.68 16.94
C ASN A 206 -10.56 3.66 15.55
N PRO A 207 -11.80 4.21 15.39
CA PRO A 207 -12.53 4.17 14.11
C PRO A 207 -12.05 5.19 13.06
N ASP A 208 -11.04 6.03 13.32
CA ASP A 208 -10.57 7.06 12.40
C ASP A 208 -9.70 6.48 11.27
N VAL A 209 -10.34 5.89 10.26
CA VAL A 209 -9.66 5.30 9.10
C VAL A 209 -9.04 6.32 8.14
N MET A 210 -9.35 7.62 8.31
CA MET A 210 -8.80 8.71 7.48
C MET A 210 -7.65 9.45 8.15
N ALA A 211 -7.24 9.01 9.34
CA ALA A 211 -6.22 9.68 10.13
C ALA A 211 -4.88 9.82 9.41
N SER A 212 -4.21 10.92 9.69
CA SER A 212 -2.80 11.21 9.43
C SER A 212 -2.34 11.18 7.97
N THR A 213 -2.39 10.06 7.27
CA THR A 213 -1.78 9.84 5.94
C THR A 213 -2.74 9.13 4.97
N PRO A 214 -3.88 9.76 4.63
CA PRO A 214 -4.92 9.08 3.84
C PRO A 214 -4.61 8.98 2.33
N PHE A 215 -3.53 9.58 1.84
CA PHE A 215 -3.23 9.66 0.40
C PHE A 215 -3.16 8.28 -0.25
N HIS A 216 -2.26 7.43 0.23
CA HIS A 216 -1.99 6.13 -0.38
C HIS A 216 -3.23 5.24 -0.38
N GLY A 217 -3.92 5.09 0.75
CA GLY A 217 -5.16 4.31 0.85
C GLY A 217 -6.30 4.85 -0.02
N THR A 218 -6.42 6.18 -0.13
CA THR A 218 -7.42 6.83 -1.01
C THR A 218 -7.13 6.53 -2.48
N HIS A 219 -5.84 6.62 -2.89
CA HIS A 219 -5.43 6.34 -4.27
C HIS A 219 -5.66 4.88 -4.65
N VAL A 220 -5.23 3.95 -3.81
CA VAL A 220 -5.43 2.50 -3.96
C VAL A 220 -6.92 2.15 -4.04
N SER A 221 -7.74 2.69 -3.14
CA SER A 221 -9.20 2.46 -3.13
C SER A 221 -9.87 2.97 -4.41
N GLY A 222 -9.38 4.10 -4.95
CA GLY A 222 -9.87 4.64 -6.22
C GLY A 222 -9.60 3.73 -7.40
N ILE A 223 -8.40 3.13 -7.48
CA ILE A 223 -8.05 2.14 -8.52
C ILE A 223 -9.01 0.95 -8.46
N ILE A 224 -9.28 0.43 -7.27
CA ILE A 224 -10.18 -0.73 -7.11
C ILE A 224 -11.61 -0.36 -7.51
N ALA A 225 -12.17 0.74 -6.96
CA ALA A 225 -13.62 0.95 -6.97
C ALA A 225 -14.06 2.42 -6.96
N ALA A 226 -13.32 3.36 -7.57
CA ALA A 226 -13.87 4.70 -7.75
C ALA A 226 -15.26 4.61 -8.42
N ALA A 227 -16.22 5.38 -7.92
CA ALA A 227 -17.60 5.30 -8.38
C ALA A 227 -17.70 5.60 -9.87
N ARG A 228 -18.31 4.68 -10.61
CA ARG A 228 -18.42 4.72 -12.08
C ARG A 228 -19.68 5.46 -12.53
N ASN A 229 -19.68 5.85 -13.81
CA ASN A 229 -20.85 6.44 -14.50
C ASN A 229 -21.38 7.72 -13.82
N ASN A 230 -20.52 8.50 -13.18
CA ASN A 230 -20.90 9.76 -12.51
C ASN A 230 -20.41 11.02 -13.25
N GLY A 231 -19.65 10.84 -14.36
CA GLY A 231 -19.15 11.93 -15.21
C GLY A 231 -18.00 12.75 -14.61
N ILE A 232 -17.35 12.25 -13.52
CA ILE A 232 -16.22 12.93 -12.88
C ILE A 232 -15.08 11.96 -12.59
N GLY A 233 -13.83 12.47 -12.73
CA GLY A 233 -12.61 11.81 -12.33
C GLY A 233 -12.33 10.50 -13.04
N VAL A 234 -12.24 9.42 -12.29
CA VAL A 234 -11.85 8.10 -12.78
C VAL A 234 -12.90 7.05 -12.45
N ASP A 235 -12.94 6.00 -13.23
CA ASP A 235 -13.71 4.79 -12.97
C ASP A 235 -12.81 3.72 -12.32
N GLY A 236 -13.23 3.16 -11.20
CA GLY A 236 -12.55 2.01 -10.59
C GLY A 236 -12.62 0.77 -11.49
N VAL A 237 -11.69 -0.16 -11.29
CA VAL A 237 -11.66 -1.42 -12.05
C VAL A 237 -12.92 -2.25 -11.80
N ALA A 238 -13.38 -2.31 -10.54
CA ALA A 238 -14.57 -3.05 -10.14
C ALA A 238 -15.80 -2.17 -10.05
N ASN A 239 -16.94 -2.76 -10.41
CA ASN A 239 -18.28 -2.19 -10.20
C ASN A 239 -18.99 -2.98 -9.08
N ASP A 240 -19.99 -2.38 -8.44
CA ASP A 240 -20.85 -3.04 -7.43
C ASP A 240 -20.11 -3.71 -6.26
N VAL A 241 -18.96 -3.14 -5.86
CA VAL A 241 -18.16 -3.59 -4.72
C VAL A 241 -18.15 -2.55 -3.60
N ARG A 242 -17.66 -2.95 -2.43
CA ARG A 242 -17.51 -2.07 -1.27
C ARG A 242 -16.08 -2.14 -0.76
N ILE A 243 -15.55 -0.97 -0.40
CA ILE A 243 -14.21 -0.80 0.18
C ILE A 243 -14.33 -0.69 1.69
N MET A 244 -13.83 -1.69 2.41
CA MET A 244 -13.57 -1.64 3.84
C MET A 244 -12.18 -1.04 4.04
N SER A 245 -12.10 0.09 4.72
CA SER A 245 -10.84 0.77 4.97
C SER A 245 -10.22 0.28 6.27
N ILE A 246 -8.99 -0.26 6.20
CA ILE A 246 -8.26 -0.70 7.39
C ILE A 246 -6.90 -0.02 7.38
N ARG A 247 -6.64 0.80 8.41
CA ARG A 247 -5.40 1.54 8.54
C ARG A 247 -4.45 0.77 9.47
N ALA A 248 -3.36 0.23 8.90
CA ALA A 248 -2.38 -0.58 9.62
C ALA A 248 -0.92 -0.26 9.25
N VAL A 249 -0.70 0.72 8.35
CA VAL A 249 0.62 1.10 7.85
C VAL A 249 0.86 2.59 8.10
N PRO A 250 1.90 2.97 8.85
CA PRO A 250 2.31 4.36 9.07
C PRO A 250 3.18 4.88 7.91
N ASP A 251 3.66 6.13 8.02
CA ASP A 251 4.82 6.59 7.22
C ASP A 251 6.09 5.95 7.79
N GLY A 252 6.46 4.77 7.29
CA GLY A 252 7.49 3.87 7.78
C GLY A 252 7.04 2.42 7.58
N ASP A 253 7.70 1.46 8.24
CA ASP A 253 7.32 0.06 8.12
C ASP A 253 6.20 -0.30 9.12
N GLU A 254 5.26 -1.07 8.60
CA GLU A 254 4.19 -1.68 9.38
C GLU A 254 4.70 -2.63 10.46
N HIS A 255 3.89 -2.86 11.47
CA HIS A 255 4.14 -3.83 12.54
C HIS A 255 3.39 -5.15 12.27
N ASP A 256 4.06 -6.28 12.46
CA ASP A 256 3.50 -7.62 12.18
C ASP A 256 2.20 -7.89 12.95
N LYS A 257 2.08 -7.42 14.20
CA LYS A 257 0.86 -7.55 14.99
C LYS A 257 -0.33 -6.84 14.35
N ASP A 258 -0.12 -5.58 13.92
CA ASP A 258 -1.17 -4.77 13.31
C ASP A 258 -1.63 -5.39 11.99
N ILE A 259 -0.71 -5.89 11.17
CA ILE A 259 -1.03 -6.56 9.90
C ILE A 259 -1.79 -7.87 10.13
N ALA A 260 -1.34 -8.70 11.08
CA ALA A 260 -2.01 -9.95 11.39
C ALA A 260 -3.45 -9.72 11.89
N LEU A 261 -3.65 -8.72 12.74
CA LEU A 261 -4.97 -8.34 13.25
C LEU A 261 -5.84 -7.68 12.17
N ALA A 262 -5.26 -6.83 11.30
CA ALA A 262 -5.95 -6.22 10.18
C ALA A 262 -6.49 -7.26 9.19
N ILE A 263 -5.69 -8.27 8.84
CA ILE A 263 -6.15 -9.39 8.00
C ILE A 263 -7.31 -10.13 8.68
N ARG A 264 -7.19 -10.47 9.97
CA ARG A 264 -8.27 -11.15 10.72
C ARG A 264 -9.54 -10.32 10.78
N TYR A 265 -9.41 -9.04 11.11
CA TYR A 265 -10.54 -8.10 11.15
C TYR A 265 -11.27 -8.04 9.79
N ALA A 266 -10.53 -7.90 8.69
CA ALA A 266 -11.13 -7.91 7.35
C ALA A 266 -11.90 -9.19 7.05
N VAL A 267 -11.32 -10.35 7.39
CA VAL A 267 -11.93 -11.67 7.21
C VAL A 267 -13.22 -11.80 8.04
N ASP A 268 -13.17 -11.42 9.32
CA ASP A 268 -14.29 -11.54 10.26
C ASP A 268 -15.45 -10.63 9.86
N ASN A 269 -15.17 -9.48 9.25
CA ASN A 269 -16.13 -8.54 8.70
C ASN A 269 -16.53 -8.83 7.24
N GLY A 270 -16.18 -10.02 6.72
CA GLY A 270 -16.73 -10.58 5.49
C GLY A 270 -16.05 -10.12 4.20
N ALA A 271 -14.86 -9.52 4.26
CA ALA A 271 -14.06 -9.25 3.08
C ALA A 271 -13.85 -10.52 2.24
N LYS A 272 -13.88 -10.39 0.92
CA LYS A 272 -13.62 -11.49 -0.02
C LYS A 272 -12.22 -11.39 -0.62
N ILE A 273 -11.70 -10.17 -0.68
CA ILE A 273 -10.39 -9.84 -1.20
C ILE A 273 -9.77 -8.81 -0.26
N ILE A 274 -8.51 -8.96 0.06
CA ILE A 274 -7.71 -8.01 0.83
C ILE A 274 -6.57 -7.54 -0.07
N ASN A 275 -6.53 -6.23 -0.35
CA ASN A 275 -5.41 -5.62 -1.04
C ASN A 275 -4.38 -5.12 -0.04
N MET A 276 -3.13 -5.52 -0.21
CA MET A 276 -1.99 -5.21 0.64
C MET A 276 -0.93 -4.48 -0.18
N SER A 277 -1.09 -3.17 -0.33
CA SER A 277 -0.15 -2.32 -1.09
C SER A 277 0.96 -1.78 -0.18
N PHE A 278 1.62 -2.64 0.56
CA PHE A 278 2.73 -2.34 1.48
C PHE A 278 3.67 -3.54 1.54
N GLY A 279 4.82 -3.39 2.21
CA GLY A 279 5.73 -4.50 2.45
C GLY A 279 7.05 -4.03 3.05
N LYS A 280 7.75 -4.96 3.68
CA LYS A 280 9.04 -4.74 4.35
C LYS A 280 9.97 -5.93 4.21
N SER A 281 11.26 -5.69 4.43
CA SER A 281 12.31 -6.73 4.27
C SER A 281 12.48 -7.65 5.48
N PHE A 282 11.78 -7.39 6.58
CA PHE A 282 11.87 -8.14 7.83
C PHE A 282 10.48 -8.36 8.43
N SER A 283 10.26 -9.52 9.04
CA SER A 283 9.03 -9.86 9.76
C SER A 283 9.39 -10.64 11.03
N PRO A 284 9.77 -9.95 12.11
CA PRO A 284 10.23 -10.62 13.35
C PRO A 284 9.14 -11.47 14.00
N GLN A 285 7.87 -11.11 13.87
CA GLN A 285 6.74 -11.89 14.32
C GLN A 285 5.98 -12.54 13.13
N LYS A 286 6.74 -13.02 12.15
CA LYS A 286 6.20 -13.66 10.92
C LYS A 286 5.11 -14.71 11.23
N LYS A 287 5.24 -15.45 12.31
CA LYS A 287 4.25 -16.46 12.70
C LYS A 287 2.84 -15.88 12.86
N TRP A 288 2.68 -14.69 13.41
CA TRP A 288 1.36 -14.06 13.57
C TRP A 288 0.73 -13.73 12.21
N VAL A 289 1.56 -13.25 11.29
CA VAL A 289 1.14 -12.93 9.92
C VAL A 289 0.82 -14.22 9.15
N ASP A 290 1.66 -15.26 9.26
CA ASP A 290 1.42 -16.56 8.64
C ASP A 290 0.10 -17.19 9.13
N ASP A 291 -0.18 -17.10 10.43
CA ASP A 291 -1.43 -17.58 11.03
C ASP A 291 -2.65 -16.79 10.51
N ALA A 292 -2.49 -15.49 10.26
CA ALA A 292 -3.55 -14.66 9.67
C ALA A 292 -3.76 -14.98 8.17
N VAL A 293 -2.69 -15.24 7.43
CA VAL A 293 -2.76 -15.69 6.02
C VAL A 293 -3.48 -17.04 5.92
N ARG A 294 -3.14 -18.00 6.79
CA ARG A 294 -3.84 -19.29 6.87
C ARG A 294 -5.32 -19.13 7.26
N TYR A 295 -5.59 -18.21 8.18
CA TYR A 295 -6.96 -17.90 8.57
C TYR A 295 -7.76 -17.37 7.38
N ALA A 296 -7.22 -16.40 6.64
CA ALA A 296 -7.83 -15.89 5.42
C ALA A 296 -8.05 -17.00 4.38
N GLN A 297 -7.08 -17.90 4.19
CA GLN A 297 -7.23 -19.06 3.32
C GLN A 297 -8.38 -19.98 3.77
N SER A 298 -8.45 -20.31 5.05
CA SER A 298 -9.52 -21.18 5.61
C SER A 298 -10.91 -20.58 5.45
N LYS A 299 -11.02 -19.26 5.29
CA LYS A 299 -12.26 -18.52 5.05
C LYS A 299 -12.52 -18.19 3.57
N GLY A 300 -11.65 -18.66 2.67
CA GLY A 300 -11.76 -18.43 1.24
C GLY A 300 -11.63 -16.97 0.84
N VAL A 301 -10.76 -16.21 1.51
CA VAL A 301 -10.45 -14.81 1.23
C VAL A 301 -9.15 -14.73 0.43
N LEU A 302 -9.18 -14.01 -0.70
CA LEU A 302 -8.02 -13.78 -1.55
C LEU A 302 -7.17 -12.63 -1.01
N LEU A 303 -5.87 -12.84 -0.93
CA LEU A 303 -4.88 -11.83 -0.57
C LEU A 303 -4.14 -11.37 -1.84
N VAL A 304 -4.07 -10.07 -2.08
CA VAL A 304 -3.35 -9.47 -3.23
C VAL A 304 -2.31 -8.51 -2.68
N HIS A 305 -1.05 -8.75 -3.00
CA HIS A 305 0.10 -8.08 -2.40
C HIS A 305 1.01 -7.43 -3.44
N ALA A 306 1.53 -6.26 -3.14
CA ALA A 306 2.51 -5.55 -3.95
C ALA A 306 3.90 -6.19 -3.80
N ALA A 307 4.59 -6.43 -4.93
CA ALA A 307 5.91 -7.09 -4.91
C ALA A 307 7.03 -6.25 -4.27
N GLY A 308 6.86 -4.92 -4.15
CA GLY A 308 7.87 -3.97 -3.68
C GLY A 308 8.54 -3.19 -4.83
N ASN A 309 9.28 -2.14 -4.47
CA ASN A 309 9.75 -1.11 -5.42
C ASN A 309 11.28 -0.90 -5.38
N ASP A 310 12.04 -1.96 -5.16
CA ASP A 310 13.51 -1.91 -5.01
C ASP A 310 14.26 -2.43 -6.25
N GLY A 311 13.56 -2.83 -7.30
CA GLY A 311 14.16 -3.45 -8.49
C GLY A 311 14.85 -4.79 -8.19
N LYS A 312 14.44 -5.49 -7.13
CA LYS A 312 15.09 -6.71 -6.63
C LYS A 312 14.40 -7.98 -7.07
N ASN A 313 15.19 -9.07 -7.14
CA ASN A 313 14.66 -10.41 -7.34
C ASN A 313 14.18 -11.00 -6.01
N VAL A 314 12.85 -11.06 -5.81
CA VAL A 314 12.25 -11.61 -4.59
C VAL A 314 12.24 -13.14 -4.52
N ASP A 315 12.77 -13.83 -5.54
CA ASP A 315 13.11 -15.25 -5.41
C ASP A 315 14.35 -15.48 -4.53
N SER A 316 15.17 -14.44 -4.34
CA SER A 316 16.42 -14.47 -3.56
C SER A 316 16.46 -13.44 -2.42
N THR A 317 15.51 -12.49 -2.39
CA THR A 317 15.37 -11.50 -1.32
C THR A 317 14.00 -11.64 -0.67
N GLU A 318 13.93 -11.30 0.61
CA GLU A 318 12.66 -11.39 1.34
C GLU A 318 11.85 -10.11 1.17
N ASN A 319 10.55 -10.28 0.96
CA ASN A 319 9.53 -9.22 1.05
C ASN A 319 8.31 -9.79 1.80
N PHE A 320 7.84 -9.09 2.81
CA PHE A 320 6.76 -9.52 3.68
C PHE A 320 5.57 -8.53 3.63
N PRO A 321 4.31 -9.05 3.80
CA PRO A 321 3.93 -10.46 3.92
C PRO A 321 4.12 -11.23 2.62
N ASN A 322 4.28 -12.56 2.72
CA ASN A 322 4.41 -13.41 1.54
C ASN A 322 3.63 -14.74 1.74
N PRO A 323 3.42 -15.53 0.67
CA PRO A 323 2.66 -16.77 0.76
C PRO A 323 3.40 -17.91 1.49
N ASN A 324 4.70 -17.75 1.76
CA ASN A 324 5.54 -18.82 2.32
C ASN A 324 5.29 -18.96 3.82
N ILE A 325 4.63 -20.05 4.23
CA ILE A 325 4.31 -20.35 5.62
C ILE A 325 5.51 -21.05 6.28
N ALA A 326 6.13 -20.39 7.25
CA ALA A 326 7.43 -20.80 7.77
C ALA A 326 7.41 -22.17 8.51
N ASP A 327 6.40 -22.43 9.35
CA ASP A 327 6.31 -23.64 10.17
C ASP A 327 6.00 -24.90 9.35
N THR A 328 5.18 -24.80 8.32
CA THR A 328 4.78 -25.93 7.45
C THR A 328 5.61 -26.05 6.19
N LYS A 329 6.42 -25.02 5.87
CA LYS A 329 7.17 -24.91 4.59
C LYS A 329 6.28 -25.06 3.36
N THR A 330 5.02 -24.63 3.47
CA THR A 330 4.02 -24.62 2.38
C THR A 330 3.76 -23.23 1.87
N LYS A 331 3.14 -23.10 0.70
CA LYS A 331 2.64 -21.81 0.19
C LYS A 331 1.14 -21.72 0.37
N ALA A 332 0.66 -20.54 0.80
CA ALA A 332 -0.75 -20.22 0.79
C ALA A 332 -1.26 -20.15 -0.66
N THR A 333 -2.41 -20.78 -0.92
CA THR A 333 -3.00 -20.90 -2.26
C THR A 333 -3.88 -19.70 -2.63
N ASN A 334 -4.27 -18.90 -1.65
CA ASN A 334 -5.12 -17.72 -1.76
C ASN A 334 -4.34 -16.40 -1.84
N PHE A 335 -3.10 -16.41 -2.31
CA PHE A 335 -2.21 -15.25 -2.29
C PHE A 335 -1.69 -14.95 -3.70
N ILE A 336 -1.75 -13.67 -4.13
CA ILE A 336 -1.22 -13.18 -5.40
C ILE A 336 -0.22 -12.06 -5.11
N THR A 337 1.01 -12.19 -5.60
CA THR A 337 2.03 -11.13 -5.57
C THR A 337 2.10 -10.46 -6.94
N VAL A 338 2.07 -9.11 -6.95
CA VAL A 338 1.89 -8.31 -8.17
C VAL A 338 3.09 -7.41 -8.41
N GLY A 339 3.73 -7.57 -9.57
CA GLY A 339 4.74 -6.65 -10.11
C GLY A 339 4.11 -5.49 -10.90
N ALA A 340 4.85 -4.39 -11.07
CA ALA A 340 4.40 -3.21 -11.79
C ALA A 340 4.85 -3.20 -13.25
N SER A 341 3.91 -2.99 -14.17
CA SER A 341 4.17 -2.70 -15.57
C SER A 341 3.93 -1.23 -15.90
N GLY A 342 4.62 -0.74 -16.92
CA GLY A 342 4.45 0.59 -17.49
C GLY A 342 4.04 0.54 -18.96
N ASP A 343 3.91 1.72 -19.58
CA ASP A 343 3.70 1.84 -21.01
C ASP A 343 5.01 1.51 -21.74
N PRO A 344 5.01 0.52 -22.67
CA PRO A 344 6.19 0.16 -23.45
C PRO A 344 6.83 1.33 -24.19
N LYS A 345 6.03 2.37 -24.51
CA LYS A 345 6.48 3.54 -25.25
C LYS A 345 7.20 4.58 -24.40
N THR A 346 6.93 4.63 -23.10
CA THR A 346 7.38 5.73 -22.24
C THR A 346 8.16 5.32 -21.00
N GLY A 347 7.92 4.13 -20.45
CA GLY A 347 8.52 3.73 -19.17
C GLY A 347 8.99 2.29 -19.11
N GLY A 348 8.96 1.60 -20.27
CA GLY A 348 9.27 0.17 -20.30
C GLY A 348 8.12 -0.70 -19.80
N LEU A 349 8.04 -1.90 -20.36
CA LEU A 349 6.95 -2.84 -20.06
C LEU A 349 7.03 -3.39 -18.62
N ALA A 350 8.24 -3.62 -18.10
CA ALA A 350 8.49 -3.82 -16.69
C ALA A 350 8.97 -2.49 -16.10
N ALA A 351 8.34 -2.01 -15.04
CA ALA A 351 8.78 -0.80 -14.36
C ALA A 351 10.17 -1.02 -13.72
N ASP A 352 11.08 -0.07 -13.89
CA ASP A 352 12.46 -0.19 -13.41
C ASP A 352 12.56 -0.44 -11.90
N PHE A 353 11.67 0.18 -11.14
CA PHE A 353 11.60 -0.01 -9.69
C PHE A 353 10.96 -1.33 -9.26
N SER A 354 10.21 -2.02 -10.12
CA SER A 354 9.41 -3.18 -9.70
C SER A 354 10.29 -4.31 -9.19
N ASN A 355 9.98 -4.84 -8.02
CA ASN A 355 10.48 -6.16 -7.67
C ASN A 355 9.90 -7.20 -8.63
N TYR A 356 10.65 -8.25 -8.87
CA TYR A 356 10.35 -9.34 -9.80
C TYR A 356 10.80 -10.68 -9.22
N GLY A 357 10.31 -11.78 -9.78
CA GLY A 357 10.73 -13.13 -9.38
C GLY A 357 9.92 -14.20 -10.09
N LYS A 358 10.60 -15.17 -10.65
CA LYS A 358 9.99 -16.28 -11.41
C LYS A 358 9.10 -17.18 -10.55
N LYS A 359 9.34 -17.20 -9.23
CA LYS A 359 8.65 -18.08 -8.28
C LYS A 359 7.70 -17.30 -7.34
N GLU A 360 8.10 -16.08 -6.95
CA GLU A 360 7.45 -15.33 -5.89
C GLU A 360 6.56 -14.18 -6.38
N VAL A 361 6.71 -13.75 -7.65
CA VAL A 361 5.78 -12.80 -8.29
C VAL A 361 4.86 -13.58 -9.22
N ASP A 362 3.55 -13.39 -9.08
CA ASP A 362 2.56 -14.13 -9.87
C ASP A 362 2.29 -13.48 -11.23
N VAL A 363 2.04 -12.16 -11.26
CA VAL A 363 1.62 -11.44 -12.46
C VAL A 363 2.08 -9.98 -12.41
N PHE A 364 2.25 -9.35 -13.56
CA PHE A 364 2.47 -7.91 -13.68
C PHE A 364 1.17 -7.19 -14.06
N ALA A 365 0.94 -6.02 -13.47
CA ALA A 365 -0.21 -5.17 -13.76
C ALA A 365 0.21 -3.69 -13.87
N PRO A 366 -0.60 -2.80 -14.48
CA PRO A 366 -0.27 -1.38 -14.60
C PRO A 366 0.03 -0.73 -13.25
N GLY A 367 1.24 -0.16 -13.11
CA GLY A 367 1.72 0.46 -11.87
C GLY A 367 2.53 1.74 -12.08
N VAL A 368 2.65 2.24 -13.33
CA VAL A 368 3.38 3.47 -13.66
C VAL A 368 2.40 4.54 -14.12
N LYS A 369 2.48 5.74 -13.53
CA LYS A 369 1.61 6.89 -13.86
C LYS A 369 0.12 6.57 -13.77
N ILE A 370 -0.29 5.93 -12.69
CA ILE A 370 -1.68 5.57 -12.45
C ILE A 370 -2.43 6.77 -11.88
N TYR A 371 -3.44 7.24 -12.61
CA TYR A 371 -4.32 8.34 -12.18
C TYR A 371 -5.47 7.81 -11.34
N SER A 372 -5.65 8.34 -10.13
CA SER A 372 -6.70 7.90 -9.21
C SER A 372 -7.12 9.00 -8.24
N THR A 373 -8.07 8.68 -7.36
CA THR A 373 -8.58 9.58 -6.32
C THR A 373 -7.50 9.91 -5.29
N ILE A 374 -7.44 11.17 -4.85
CA ILE A 374 -6.61 11.63 -3.73
C ILE A 374 -7.48 12.36 -2.69
N PRO A 375 -6.99 12.58 -1.46
CA PRO A 375 -7.73 13.36 -0.46
C PRO A 375 -7.98 14.80 -0.90
N GLY A 376 -9.10 15.40 -0.46
CA GLY A 376 -9.43 16.79 -0.76
C GLY A 376 -10.73 16.99 -1.57
N GLY A 377 -11.62 16.00 -1.58
CA GLY A 377 -12.93 16.07 -2.27
C GLY A 377 -12.90 15.38 -3.63
N ASN A 378 -13.22 16.10 -4.71
CA ASN A 378 -13.14 15.58 -6.08
C ASN A 378 -11.75 15.89 -6.68
N THR A 379 -10.72 15.39 -6.05
CA THR A 379 -9.33 15.60 -6.45
C THR A 379 -8.69 14.29 -6.90
N TYR A 380 -7.78 14.38 -7.85
CA TYR A 380 -7.16 13.24 -8.52
C TYR A 380 -5.68 13.52 -8.72
N GLY A 381 -4.87 12.46 -8.77
CA GLY A 381 -3.44 12.59 -8.97
C GLY A 381 -2.84 11.30 -9.49
N PHE A 382 -1.63 11.42 -10.01
CA PHE A 382 -0.82 10.29 -10.44
C PHE A 382 0.00 9.75 -9.28
N ALA A 383 0.13 8.43 -9.24
CA ALA A 383 1.12 7.75 -8.42
C ALA A 383 1.68 6.54 -9.17
N GLN A 384 2.83 6.05 -8.73
CA GLN A 384 3.45 4.86 -9.31
C GLN A 384 4.01 3.95 -8.23
N GLY A 385 4.09 2.67 -8.55
CA GLY A 385 4.55 1.62 -7.63
C GLY A 385 3.81 0.32 -7.86
N THR A 386 4.36 -0.76 -7.33
CA THR A 386 3.64 -2.03 -7.19
C THR A 386 2.39 -1.86 -6.30
N SER A 387 2.39 -0.83 -5.44
CA SER A 387 1.21 -0.38 -4.67
C SER A 387 0.03 0.03 -5.55
N MET A 388 0.26 0.47 -6.80
CA MET A 388 -0.79 0.83 -7.78
C MET A 388 -1.13 -0.34 -8.68
N ALA A 389 -0.21 -1.28 -8.89
CA ALA A 389 -0.43 -2.51 -9.64
C ALA A 389 -1.29 -3.54 -8.88
N SER A 390 -1.04 -3.73 -7.59
CA SER A 390 -1.79 -4.64 -6.72
C SER A 390 -3.30 -4.35 -6.73
N PRO A 391 -3.78 -3.10 -6.56
CA PRO A 391 -5.21 -2.80 -6.58
C PRO A 391 -5.87 -3.00 -7.97
N VAL A 392 -5.13 -2.96 -9.08
CA VAL A 392 -5.68 -3.34 -10.39
C VAL A 392 -6.05 -4.82 -10.40
N VAL A 393 -5.18 -5.67 -9.84
CA VAL A 393 -5.43 -7.11 -9.71
C VAL A 393 -6.55 -7.37 -8.70
N ALA A 394 -6.56 -6.70 -7.55
CA ALA A 394 -7.64 -6.80 -6.56
C ALA A 394 -8.99 -6.35 -7.14
N GLY A 395 -8.99 -5.28 -7.93
CA GLY A 395 -10.17 -4.81 -8.66
C GLY A 395 -10.68 -5.83 -9.67
N LEU A 396 -9.81 -6.44 -10.47
CA LEU A 396 -10.21 -7.51 -11.38
C LEU A 396 -10.76 -8.74 -10.62
N ALA A 397 -10.12 -9.12 -9.52
CA ALA A 397 -10.62 -10.21 -8.67
C ALA A 397 -12.03 -9.89 -8.13
N ALA A 398 -12.25 -8.66 -7.69
CA ALA A 398 -13.55 -8.20 -7.21
C ALA A 398 -14.60 -8.15 -8.33
N PHE A 399 -14.19 -7.70 -9.53
CA PHE A 399 -15.04 -7.73 -10.72
C PHE A 399 -15.45 -9.18 -11.08
N ILE A 400 -14.50 -10.12 -11.09
CA ILE A 400 -14.81 -11.54 -11.34
C ILE A 400 -15.82 -12.05 -10.31
N LEU A 401 -15.60 -11.81 -9.02
CA LEU A 401 -16.51 -12.28 -7.96
C LEU A 401 -17.89 -11.62 -8.00
N SER A 402 -18.01 -10.41 -8.55
CA SER A 402 -19.32 -9.75 -8.68
C SER A 402 -20.22 -10.44 -9.72
N TYR A 403 -19.63 -11.08 -10.73
CA TYR A 403 -20.35 -11.84 -11.77
C TYR A 403 -20.39 -13.36 -11.51
N TYR A 404 -19.37 -13.87 -10.83
CA TYR A 404 -19.21 -15.32 -10.53
C TYR A 404 -18.96 -15.49 -9.03
N PRO A 405 -19.97 -15.20 -8.17
CA PRO A 405 -19.81 -15.21 -6.71
C PRO A 405 -19.51 -16.59 -6.12
N GLU A 406 -19.77 -17.65 -6.86
CA GLU A 406 -19.51 -19.02 -6.45
C GLU A 406 -18.05 -19.45 -6.64
N LEU A 407 -17.21 -18.66 -7.28
CA LEU A 407 -15.80 -19.01 -7.43
C LEU A 407 -15.06 -18.88 -6.09
N SER A 408 -14.21 -19.87 -5.78
CA SER A 408 -13.31 -19.81 -4.63
C SER A 408 -12.18 -18.80 -4.85
N ALA A 409 -11.46 -18.42 -3.79
CA ALA A 409 -10.29 -17.56 -3.89
C ALA A 409 -9.23 -18.14 -4.83
N GLU A 410 -9.01 -19.44 -4.75
CA GLU A 410 -8.08 -20.19 -5.60
C GLU A 410 -8.52 -20.20 -7.06
N GLN A 411 -9.83 -20.32 -7.31
CA GLN A 411 -10.37 -20.24 -8.67
C GLN A 411 -10.22 -18.84 -9.27
N VAL A 412 -10.45 -17.79 -8.49
CA VAL A 412 -10.21 -16.41 -8.93
C VAL A 412 -8.73 -16.18 -9.23
N LYS A 413 -7.82 -16.63 -8.34
CA LYS A 413 -6.38 -16.63 -8.60
C LYS A 413 -6.04 -17.36 -9.89
N TYR A 414 -6.57 -18.55 -10.09
CA TYR A 414 -6.38 -19.34 -11.31
C TYR A 414 -6.82 -18.58 -12.56
N CYS A 415 -7.98 -17.91 -12.53
CA CYS A 415 -8.46 -17.11 -13.68
C CYS A 415 -7.48 -15.99 -14.03
N ILE A 416 -6.98 -15.28 -13.01
CA ILE A 416 -6.04 -14.17 -13.18
C ILE A 416 -4.72 -14.66 -13.77
N GLU A 417 -4.18 -15.75 -13.23
CA GLU A 417 -2.89 -16.31 -13.66
C GLU A 417 -2.95 -16.92 -15.06
N LYS A 418 -3.99 -17.68 -15.35
CA LYS A 418 -4.18 -18.30 -16.67
C LYS A 418 -4.59 -17.31 -17.75
N GLY A 419 -5.27 -16.23 -17.35
CA GLY A 419 -5.61 -15.13 -18.24
C GLY A 419 -4.43 -14.20 -18.55
N ALA A 420 -3.36 -14.25 -17.78
CA ALA A 420 -2.18 -13.42 -18.01
C ALA A 420 -1.52 -13.71 -19.36
N GLN A 421 -1.14 -12.64 -20.07
CA GLN A 421 -0.57 -12.76 -21.42
C GLN A 421 0.91 -12.42 -21.42
N ASN A 422 1.72 -13.36 -21.92
CA ASN A 422 3.13 -13.13 -22.15
C ASN A 422 3.32 -12.21 -23.38
N PRO A 423 4.01 -11.06 -23.23
CA PRO A 423 4.26 -10.16 -24.35
C PRO A 423 5.31 -10.67 -25.34
N ASN A 424 5.96 -11.80 -25.07
CA ASN A 424 7.01 -12.42 -25.90
C ASN A 424 8.09 -11.41 -26.35
N THR A 425 8.65 -10.67 -25.41
CA THR A 425 9.61 -9.60 -25.71
C THR A 425 10.72 -9.49 -24.66
N GLN A 426 11.86 -9.02 -25.13
CA GLN A 426 13.00 -8.64 -24.28
C GLN A 426 12.77 -7.23 -23.72
N VAL A 427 12.90 -7.06 -22.42
CA VAL A 427 12.77 -5.78 -21.74
C VAL A 427 13.98 -5.51 -20.86
N VAL A 428 14.16 -4.26 -20.45
CA VAL A 428 15.16 -3.92 -19.45
C VAL A 428 14.74 -4.58 -18.12
N LYS A 429 15.65 -5.32 -17.53
CA LYS A 429 15.44 -5.97 -16.24
C LYS A 429 15.32 -4.89 -15.16
N PRO A 430 14.29 -4.94 -14.31
CA PRO A 430 14.15 -3.98 -13.21
C PRO A 430 15.40 -3.86 -12.35
N GLY A 431 15.78 -2.65 -11.96
CA GLY A 431 16.98 -2.35 -11.19
C GLY A 431 18.31 -2.62 -11.94
N SER A 432 18.28 -2.69 -13.28
CA SER A 432 19.45 -3.04 -14.09
C SER A 432 19.41 -2.32 -15.45
N THR A 433 20.52 -2.39 -16.18
CA THR A 433 20.63 -1.94 -17.58
C THR A 433 20.60 -3.09 -18.59
N THR A 434 20.57 -4.33 -18.12
CA THR A 434 20.56 -5.52 -18.96
C THR A 434 19.17 -5.86 -19.46
N LYS A 435 19.07 -6.46 -20.65
CA LYS A 435 17.80 -6.97 -21.18
C LYS A 435 17.63 -8.44 -20.85
N GLU A 436 16.40 -8.81 -20.53
CA GLU A 436 16.01 -10.17 -20.24
C GLU A 436 14.58 -10.42 -20.76
N ASP A 437 14.22 -11.68 -21.01
CA ASP A 437 12.87 -12.04 -21.42
C ASP A 437 11.87 -11.72 -20.30
N PHE A 438 10.81 -10.98 -20.64
CA PHE A 438 9.75 -10.61 -19.70
C PHE A 438 9.16 -11.83 -18.97
N ALA A 439 9.14 -12.98 -19.65
CA ALA A 439 8.66 -14.23 -19.07
C ALA A 439 9.41 -14.67 -17.79
N ASN A 440 10.60 -14.16 -17.55
CA ASN A 440 11.41 -14.51 -16.38
C ASN A 440 11.09 -13.70 -15.12
N PHE A 441 10.23 -12.66 -15.23
CA PHE A 441 9.98 -11.73 -14.12
C PHE A 441 8.78 -12.10 -13.24
N SER A 442 7.97 -13.05 -13.67
CA SER A 442 6.87 -13.57 -12.86
C SER A 442 6.59 -15.04 -13.17
N ARG A 443 5.83 -15.68 -12.30
CA ARG A 443 5.45 -17.09 -12.44
C ARG A 443 4.62 -17.34 -13.70
N THR A 444 3.69 -16.44 -14.00
CA THR A 444 2.94 -16.49 -15.27
C THR A 444 3.76 -16.05 -16.46
N GLY A 445 4.82 -15.26 -16.23
CA GLY A 445 5.57 -14.60 -17.30
C GLY A 445 4.72 -13.61 -18.09
N GLY A 446 3.66 -13.08 -17.50
CA GLY A 446 2.65 -12.34 -18.23
C GLY A 446 2.12 -11.07 -17.55
N LEU A 447 1.46 -10.27 -18.37
CA LEU A 447 0.68 -9.09 -17.98
C LEU A 447 -0.75 -9.50 -17.68
N LEU A 448 -1.36 -8.85 -16.68
CA LEU A 448 -2.77 -9.00 -16.37
C LEU A 448 -3.66 -8.74 -17.60
N ASN A 449 -4.61 -9.65 -17.85
CA ASN A 449 -5.59 -9.48 -18.90
C ASN A 449 -6.99 -9.80 -18.39
N ALA A 450 -7.79 -8.75 -18.22
CA ALA A 450 -9.14 -8.87 -17.67
C ALA A 450 -10.06 -9.70 -18.58
N TYR A 451 -10.00 -9.51 -19.87
CA TYR A 451 -10.86 -10.20 -20.84
C TYR A 451 -10.63 -11.72 -20.82
N GLU A 452 -9.36 -12.15 -20.89
CA GLU A 452 -9.03 -13.58 -20.84
C GLU A 452 -9.35 -14.19 -19.45
N SER A 453 -9.12 -13.45 -18.36
CA SER A 453 -9.47 -13.90 -17.02
C SER A 453 -10.98 -14.15 -16.87
N ILE A 454 -11.81 -13.26 -17.42
CA ILE A 454 -13.28 -13.40 -17.38
C ILE A 454 -13.76 -14.56 -18.25
N LYS A 455 -13.18 -14.76 -19.43
CA LYS A 455 -13.49 -15.91 -20.28
C LYS A 455 -13.24 -17.22 -19.56
N ILE A 456 -12.14 -17.32 -18.82
CA ILE A 456 -11.83 -18.51 -18.02
C ILE A 456 -12.84 -18.65 -16.88
N ALA A 457 -13.15 -17.57 -16.15
CA ALA A 457 -14.13 -17.58 -15.07
C ALA A 457 -15.50 -18.12 -15.53
N ALA A 458 -15.93 -17.74 -16.73
CA ALA A 458 -17.19 -18.19 -17.32
C ALA A 458 -17.25 -19.71 -17.60
N THR A 459 -16.11 -20.39 -17.64
CA THR A 459 -16.03 -21.85 -17.89
C THR A 459 -15.98 -22.69 -16.62
N LEU A 460 -15.74 -22.07 -15.45
CA LEU A 460 -15.53 -22.79 -14.21
C LEU A 460 -16.85 -23.07 -13.48
N LYS A 461 -16.93 -24.23 -12.85
CA LYS A 461 -17.95 -24.52 -11.85
C LYS A 461 -17.45 -24.00 -10.51
N GLY A 462 -18.23 -23.13 -9.85
CA GLY A 462 -17.86 -22.55 -8.58
C GLY A 462 -17.75 -23.57 -7.45
N GLU A 463 -16.78 -23.37 -6.57
CA GLU A 463 -16.48 -24.24 -5.41
C GLU A 463 -16.80 -23.56 -4.08
N ARG A 464 -17.09 -22.24 -4.09
CA ARG A 464 -17.48 -21.50 -2.90
C ARG A 464 -18.90 -21.86 -2.48
N LYS A 465 -19.08 -22.26 -1.23
CA LYS A 465 -20.41 -22.37 -0.65
C LYS A 465 -20.95 -20.97 -0.41
N VAL A 466 -21.75 -20.47 -1.31
CA VAL A 466 -22.49 -19.21 -1.11
C VAL A 466 -23.61 -19.53 -0.12
N LEU A 467 -23.49 -19.02 1.11
CA LEU A 467 -24.62 -19.03 2.03
C LEU A 467 -25.70 -18.19 1.38
N SER A 468 -26.86 -18.78 1.13
CA SER A 468 -28.01 -18.10 0.57
C SER A 468 -28.36 -16.89 1.43
N ASN A 469 -28.23 -15.69 0.83
CA ASN A 469 -28.56 -14.37 1.32
C ASN A 469 -27.71 -13.75 2.43
N PRO A 470 -26.70 -12.91 2.09
CA PRO A 470 -26.66 -11.59 2.71
C PRO A 470 -27.73 -10.72 2.05
N ALA A 471 -28.53 -10.00 2.85
CA ALA A 471 -29.46 -9.03 2.32
C ALA A 471 -28.78 -8.10 1.29
N PRO A 472 -29.40 -7.84 0.13
CA PRO A 472 -28.75 -7.02 -0.91
C PRO A 472 -28.41 -5.66 -0.30
N GLN A 473 -27.15 -5.29 -0.39
CA GLN A 473 -26.69 -3.95 -0.01
C GLN A 473 -27.55 -2.93 -0.75
N PRO A 474 -28.11 -1.90 -0.10
CA PRO A 474 -28.99 -0.95 -0.74
C PRO A 474 -28.24 -0.28 -1.90
N LYS A 475 -28.77 -0.45 -3.11
CA LYS A 475 -28.22 0.20 -4.31
C LYS A 475 -28.16 1.71 -4.07
N PRO A 476 -27.07 2.41 -4.40
CA PRO A 476 -27.01 3.85 -4.28
C PRO A 476 -28.15 4.49 -5.08
N LYS A 477 -28.96 5.30 -4.45
CA LYS A 477 -29.98 6.10 -5.18
C LYS A 477 -29.24 7.12 -6.03
N VAL A 478 -29.24 6.93 -7.34
CA VAL A 478 -28.80 7.95 -8.29
C VAL A 478 -29.82 9.08 -8.22
N ASN A 479 -29.48 10.19 -7.59
CA ASN A 479 -30.26 11.41 -7.70
C ASN A 479 -30.15 11.88 -9.15
N LYS A 480 -31.21 11.68 -9.93
CA LYS A 480 -31.36 12.34 -11.21
C LYS A 480 -31.38 13.84 -10.94
N SER A 481 -30.30 14.55 -11.23
CA SER A 481 -30.32 16.01 -11.27
C SER A 481 -31.39 16.43 -12.24
N LYS A 482 -32.37 17.19 -11.75
CA LYS A 482 -33.31 17.87 -12.62
C LYS A 482 -32.50 18.79 -13.53
N LYS A 483 -32.61 18.55 -14.84
CA LYS A 483 -32.20 19.53 -15.84
C LYS A 483 -33.04 20.81 -15.57
N GLY A 484 -32.39 21.85 -15.19
CA GLY A 484 -32.80 23.22 -15.25
C GLY A 484 -31.82 23.98 -16.10
#